data_898bcd82f84c29b1158463a40a884ef7
#
_entry.id   898bcd82f84c29b1158463a40a884ef7
#
_cell.length_a   1.000
_cell.length_b   1.000
_cell.length_c   1.000
_cell.angle_alpha   90.00
_cell.angle_beta   90.00
_cell.angle_gamma   90.00
#
_symmetry.space_group_name_H-M   'P 1'
#
loop_
_entity.id
_entity.type
_entity.pdbx_description
1 polymer ?
#
loop_
_entity_poly.entity_id
_entity_poly.type
_entity_poly.pdbx_seq_one_letter_code
_entity_poly.pdbx_strand_id
1 'polypeptide(L)'
;KASVSATYPHEVLACDDDSLAEKLWNNLPDLLSESNENILPMIDVSGSMFGQPLAVAISLGMYLSERTKGEFKDMFLTFSENPELVKLNGDSVKERLDNIVEADWGMSTNFEAAYEHILRVATKHNVVSESMPTMLLVLSDMQFDESQSGMPHFEHIKERYERCGYD
;
A
#
# COMPACT_ATOMS: atom_id res chain seq x y z
N LYS A 1 -17.87 29.67 4.29
CA LYS A 1 -17.27 28.64 5.17
C LYS A 1 -17.55 27.30 4.51
N ALA A 2 -16.59 26.79 3.73
CA ALA A 2 -16.65 25.42 3.28
C ALA A 2 -16.56 24.53 4.51
N SER A 3 -17.57 23.71 4.72
CA SER A 3 -17.59 22.69 5.76
C SER A 3 -16.52 21.65 5.43
N VAL A 4 -15.49 21.55 6.22
CA VAL A 4 -14.45 20.48 6.14
C VAL A 4 -15.06 19.20 6.72
N SER A 5 -16.22 18.79 6.23
CA SER A 5 -16.85 17.54 6.62
C SER A 5 -16.59 16.50 5.56
N ALA A 6 -15.74 15.55 5.91
CA ALA A 6 -15.47 14.31 5.16
C ALA A 6 -14.93 14.51 3.72
N THR A 7 -13.76 15.11 3.59
CA THR A 7 -12.99 15.05 2.35
C THR A 7 -12.33 13.67 2.26
N TYR A 8 -12.57 12.94 1.21
CA TYR A 8 -11.90 11.65 0.98
C TYR A 8 -10.48 11.86 0.43
N PRO A 9 -9.54 10.94 0.70
CA PRO A 9 -8.16 11.06 0.19
C PRO A 9 -8.05 11.36 -1.31
N HIS A 10 -8.85 10.69 -2.15
CA HIS A 10 -8.82 10.90 -3.60
C HIS A 10 -9.32 12.29 -4.03
N GLU A 11 -10.23 12.91 -3.27
CA GLU A 11 -10.69 14.29 -3.52
C GLU A 11 -9.60 15.31 -3.20
N VAL A 12 -8.77 15.01 -2.18
CA VAL A 12 -7.61 15.86 -1.86
C VAL A 12 -6.60 15.84 -2.99
N LEU A 13 -6.30 14.64 -3.54
CA LEU A 13 -5.36 14.51 -4.66
C LEU A 13 -5.86 15.14 -5.96
N ALA A 14 -7.17 15.32 -6.12
CA ALA A 14 -7.79 16.02 -7.25
C ALA A 14 -7.77 17.54 -7.12
N CYS A 15 -7.22 18.10 -6.03
CA CYS A 15 -7.14 19.52 -5.80
C CYS A 15 -6.02 20.15 -6.66
N ASP A 16 -6.34 21.17 -7.48
CA ASP A 16 -5.37 21.86 -8.33
C ASP A 16 -4.42 22.79 -7.54
N ASP A 17 -4.79 23.19 -6.34
CA ASP A 17 -3.96 24.03 -5.45
C ASP A 17 -3.11 23.14 -4.52
N ASP A 18 -1.82 23.01 -4.83
CA ASP A 18 -0.88 22.16 -4.09
C ASP A 18 -0.81 22.55 -2.60
N SER A 19 -0.89 23.86 -2.27
CA SER A 19 -0.86 24.32 -0.87
C SER A 19 -2.13 23.95 -0.11
N LEU A 20 -3.27 23.96 -0.80
CA LEU A 20 -4.54 23.53 -0.23
C LEU A 20 -4.58 22.01 -0.10
N ALA A 21 -4.13 21.26 -1.12
CA ALA A 21 -4.01 19.81 -1.09
C ALA A 21 -3.16 19.34 0.12
N GLU A 22 -2.00 19.94 0.32
CA GLU A 22 -1.11 19.62 1.45
C GLU A 22 -1.81 19.86 2.81
N LYS A 23 -2.51 20.98 2.96
CA LYS A 23 -3.25 21.27 4.19
C LYS A 23 -4.41 20.31 4.43
N LEU A 24 -5.15 19.97 3.38
CA LEU A 24 -6.27 19.02 3.48
C LEU A 24 -5.76 17.62 3.82
N TRP A 25 -4.67 17.18 3.17
CA TRP A 25 -4.04 15.88 3.42
C TRP A 25 -3.57 15.74 4.86
N ASN A 26 -2.85 16.73 5.36
CA ASN A 26 -2.35 16.75 6.74
C ASN A 26 -3.48 16.84 7.80
N ASN A 27 -4.67 17.28 7.41
CA ASN A 27 -5.86 17.31 8.29
C ASN A 27 -6.77 16.08 8.13
N LEU A 28 -6.43 15.11 7.28
CA LEU A 28 -7.17 13.85 7.22
C LEU A 28 -7.09 13.14 8.58
N PRO A 29 -8.22 12.63 9.10
CA PRO A 29 -8.24 11.93 10.37
C PRO A 29 -7.34 10.68 10.30
N ASP A 30 -6.61 10.40 11.36
CA ASP A 30 -5.87 9.14 11.48
C ASP A 30 -6.81 8.05 12.01
N LEU A 31 -7.41 7.32 11.06
CA LEU A 31 -8.35 6.23 11.35
C LEU A 31 -7.66 4.97 11.91
N LEU A 32 -6.33 4.91 11.84
CA LEU A 32 -5.54 3.77 12.33
C LEU A 32 -4.89 4.03 13.68
N SER A 33 -5.00 5.25 14.23
CA SER A 33 -4.33 5.63 15.48
C SER A 33 -4.69 4.75 16.67
N GLU A 34 -5.95 4.29 16.74
CA GLU A 34 -6.45 3.40 17.80
C GLU A 34 -6.39 1.91 17.42
N SER A 35 -5.98 1.60 16.19
CA SER A 35 -5.86 0.22 15.71
C SER A 35 -4.50 -0.37 16.06
N ASN A 36 -4.49 -1.65 16.40
CA ASN A 36 -3.26 -2.44 16.52
C ASN A 36 -2.80 -2.99 15.16
N GLU A 37 -3.58 -2.78 14.11
CA GLU A 37 -3.23 -3.24 12.78
C GLU A 37 -2.09 -2.42 12.18
N ASN A 38 -1.16 -3.13 11.56
CA ASN A 38 -0.05 -2.57 10.80
C ASN A 38 -0.26 -2.94 9.33
N ILE A 39 -0.88 -2.05 8.57
CA ILE A 39 -1.37 -2.33 7.23
C ILE A 39 -0.31 -1.97 6.20
N LEU A 40 0.14 -2.95 5.42
CA LEU A 40 0.95 -2.72 4.23
C LEU A 40 0.06 -2.72 2.99
N PRO A 41 -0.09 -1.61 2.26
CA PRO A 41 -0.90 -1.58 1.05
C PRO A 41 -0.16 -2.19 -0.14
N MET A 42 -0.89 -2.93 -0.97
CA MET A 42 -0.52 -3.33 -2.32
C MET A 42 -1.47 -2.62 -3.29
N ILE A 43 -0.93 -1.82 -4.20
CA ILE A 43 -1.72 -0.92 -5.04
C ILE A 43 -1.75 -1.46 -6.46
N ASP A 44 -2.94 -1.62 -7.02
CA ASP A 44 -3.17 -1.98 -8.41
C ASP A 44 -3.35 -0.71 -9.25
N VAL A 45 -2.51 -0.54 -10.27
CA VAL A 45 -2.63 0.54 -11.26
C VAL A 45 -2.80 0.00 -12.68
N SER A 46 -3.26 -1.25 -12.82
CA SER A 46 -3.57 -1.85 -14.12
C SER A 46 -4.59 -1.01 -14.90
N GLY A 47 -4.65 -1.24 -16.23
CA GLY A 47 -5.49 -0.43 -17.12
C GLY A 47 -6.99 -0.50 -16.80
N SER A 48 -7.47 -1.58 -16.19
CA SER A 48 -8.86 -1.73 -15.73
C SER A 48 -9.23 -0.75 -14.63
N MET A 49 -8.24 -0.33 -13.83
CA MET A 49 -8.40 0.64 -12.74
C MET A 49 -8.59 2.09 -13.20
N PHE A 50 -8.44 2.37 -14.51
CA PHE A 50 -8.44 3.75 -15.03
C PHE A 50 -9.63 4.58 -14.55
N GLY A 51 -9.38 5.82 -14.17
CA GLY A 51 -10.38 6.77 -13.67
C GLY A 51 -10.51 6.77 -12.15
N GLN A 52 -11.73 6.80 -11.64
CA GLN A 52 -11.98 6.90 -10.20
C GLN A 52 -11.42 5.72 -9.38
N PRO A 53 -11.50 4.45 -9.81
CA PRO A 53 -10.91 3.34 -9.07
C PRO A 53 -9.40 3.53 -8.83
N LEU A 54 -8.66 3.96 -9.86
CA LEU A 54 -7.24 4.24 -9.75
C LEU A 54 -6.95 5.37 -8.75
N ALA A 55 -7.69 6.48 -8.84
CA ALA A 55 -7.53 7.61 -7.92
C ALA A 55 -7.79 7.21 -6.47
N VAL A 56 -8.79 6.36 -6.22
CA VAL A 56 -9.09 5.82 -4.89
C VAL A 56 -7.98 4.89 -4.42
N ALA A 57 -7.52 3.95 -5.24
CA ALA A 57 -6.48 2.99 -4.88
C ALA A 57 -5.16 3.69 -4.53
N ILE A 58 -4.70 4.62 -5.36
CA ILE A 58 -3.47 5.38 -5.13
C ILE A 58 -3.58 6.23 -3.87
N SER A 59 -4.67 7.00 -3.73
CA SER A 59 -4.84 7.88 -2.57
C SER A 59 -4.96 7.12 -1.25
N LEU A 60 -5.69 6.01 -1.25
CA LEU A 60 -5.84 5.17 -0.08
C LEU A 60 -4.54 4.43 0.24
N GLY A 61 -3.82 3.95 -0.78
CA GLY A 61 -2.50 3.34 -0.62
C GLY A 61 -1.50 4.31 -0.01
N MET A 62 -1.42 5.54 -0.49
CA MET A 62 -0.59 6.60 0.09
C MET A 62 -0.98 6.90 1.53
N TYR A 63 -2.28 7.09 1.80
CA TYR A 63 -2.81 7.33 3.13
C TYR A 63 -2.43 6.23 4.13
N LEU A 64 -2.55 4.96 3.73
CA LEU A 64 -2.21 3.81 4.57
C LEU A 64 -0.70 3.69 4.78
N SER A 65 0.10 3.83 3.71
CA SER A 65 1.57 3.77 3.79
C SER A 65 2.15 4.75 4.82
N GLU A 66 1.65 5.98 4.84
CA GLU A 66 2.08 7.01 5.77
C GLU A 66 1.71 6.69 7.24
N ARG A 67 0.71 5.83 7.46
CA ARG A 67 0.21 5.43 8.80
C ARG A 67 0.67 4.05 9.23
N THR A 68 1.31 3.32 8.34
CA THR A 68 2.02 2.07 8.67
C THR A 68 3.12 2.38 9.69
N LYS A 69 3.36 1.44 10.61
CA LYS A 69 4.33 1.60 11.71
C LYS A 69 5.60 0.79 11.44
N GLY A 70 6.65 1.13 12.18
CA GLY A 70 7.91 0.38 12.15
C GLY A 70 8.68 0.53 10.85
N GLU A 71 9.39 -0.52 10.47
CA GLU A 71 10.30 -0.54 9.31
C GLU A 71 9.58 -0.44 7.96
N PHE A 72 8.28 -0.78 7.92
CA PHE A 72 7.45 -0.71 6.71
C PHE A 72 6.70 0.62 6.56
N LYS A 73 6.98 1.58 7.44
CA LYS A 73 6.40 2.93 7.34
C LYS A 73 6.80 3.59 6.03
N ASP A 74 5.83 4.28 5.43
CA ASP A 74 5.98 4.95 4.14
C ASP A 74 6.35 3.97 3.00
N MET A 75 5.93 2.69 3.11
CA MET A 75 6.14 1.69 2.07
C MET A 75 4.82 1.17 1.52
N PHE A 76 4.86 0.78 0.25
CA PHE A 76 3.78 0.06 -0.42
C PHE A 76 4.37 -1.04 -1.32
N LEU A 77 3.55 -2.03 -1.65
CA LEU A 77 3.89 -3.05 -2.64
C LEU A 77 3.30 -2.71 -4.00
N THR A 78 4.07 -2.93 -5.04
CA THR A 78 3.57 -2.88 -6.41
C THR A 78 2.74 -4.12 -6.72
N PHE A 79 1.65 -3.92 -7.47
CA PHE A 79 0.83 -5.01 -8.00
C PHE A 79 1.46 -5.48 -9.31
N SER A 80 2.30 -6.53 -9.24
CA SER A 80 3.04 -7.06 -10.40
C SER A 80 3.37 -8.54 -10.21
N GLU A 81 3.84 -9.21 -11.26
CA GLU A 81 4.36 -10.60 -11.17
C GLU A 81 5.60 -10.70 -10.27
N ASN A 82 6.36 -9.61 -10.19
CA ASN A 82 7.50 -9.46 -9.29
C ASN A 82 7.25 -8.28 -8.37
N PRO A 83 6.44 -8.43 -7.31
CA PRO A 83 6.10 -7.34 -6.40
C PRO A 83 7.33 -6.76 -5.73
N GLU A 84 7.42 -5.45 -5.71
CA GLU A 84 8.50 -4.72 -5.05
C GLU A 84 7.96 -3.84 -3.92
N LEU A 85 8.72 -3.77 -2.82
CA LEU A 85 8.51 -2.80 -1.76
C LEU A 85 9.13 -1.47 -2.20
N VAL A 86 8.27 -0.50 -2.43
CA VAL A 86 8.67 0.86 -2.81
C VAL A 86 8.47 1.79 -1.63
N LYS A 87 9.49 2.60 -1.36
CA LYS A 87 9.38 3.64 -0.34
C LYS A 87 8.74 4.88 -0.93
N LEU A 88 7.73 5.38 -0.25
CA LEU A 88 7.07 6.64 -0.57
C LEU A 88 8.03 7.79 -0.32
N ASN A 89 8.44 8.48 -1.38
CA ASN A 89 9.38 9.59 -1.33
C ASN A 89 8.71 10.88 -1.82
N GLY A 90 9.09 12.01 -1.24
CA GLY A 90 8.62 13.34 -1.62
C GLY A 90 8.29 14.19 -0.40
N ASP A 91 8.59 15.48 -0.50
CA ASP A 91 8.34 16.47 0.57
C ASP A 91 6.92 17.03 0.50
N SER A 92 6.21 16.83 -0.62
CA SER A 92 4.84 17.26 -0.84
C SER A 92 3.91 16.09 -1.20
N VAL A 93 2.61 16.30 -1.03
CA VAL A 93 1.57 15.34 -1.44
C VAL A 93 1.71 14.96 -2.92
N LYS A 94 2.01 15.96 -3.77
CA LYS A 94 2.16 15.76 -5.21
C LYS A 94 3.39 14.92 -5.55
N GLU A 95 4.54 15.20 -4.95
CA GLU A 95 5.75 14.40 -5.16
C GLU A 95 5.57 12.95 -4.72
N ARG A 96 4.89 12.72 -3.60
CA ARG A 96 4.56 11.37 -3.14
C ARG A 96 3.60 10.66 -4.09
N LEU A 97 2.63 11.38 -4.64
CA LEU A 97 1.72 10.86 -5.66
C LEU A 97 2.49 10.46 -6.93
N ASP A 98 3.36 11.34 -7.43
CA ASP A 98 4.18 11.08 -8.62
C ASP A 98 5.08 9.86 -8.39
N ASN A 99 5.66 9.71 -7.20
CA ASN A 99 6.46 8.55 -6.82
C ASN A 99 5.66 7.22 -6.90
N ILE A 100 4.38 7.22 -6.52
CA ILE A 100 3.52 6.04 -6.69
C ILE A 100 3.25 5.78 -8.18
N VAL A 101 2.90 6.82 -8.93
CA VAL A 101 2.54 6.67 -10.35
C VAL A 101 3.71 6.21 -11.21
N GLU A 102 4.94 6.60 -10.85
CA GLU A 102 6.18 6.23 -11.55
C GLU A 102 6.73 4.85 -11.16
N ALA A 103 6.17 4.17 -10.17
CA ALA A 103 6.61 2.85 -9.78
C ALA A 103 6.42 1.82 -10.91
N ASP A 104 7.15 0.71 -10.86
CA ASP A 104 7.05 -0.35 -11.89
C ASP A 104 5.81 -1.21 -11.64
N TRP A 105 4.81 -1.03 -12.49
CA TRP A 105 3.51 -1.68 -12.39
C TRP A 105 3.35 -2.82 -13.38
N GLY A 106 2.77 -3.94 -12.92
CA GLY A 106 2.44 -5.09 -13.76
C GLY A 106 0.96 -5.15 -14.15
N MET A 107 0.61 -6.17 -14.92
CA MET A 107 -0.78 -6.47 -15.30
C MET A 107 -1.38 -7.63 -14.52
N SER A 108 -0.57 -8.33 -13.74
CA SER A 108 -0.94 -9.46 -12.89
C SER A 108 -0.10 -9.42 -11.61
N THR A 109 -0.54 -10.13 -10.57
CA THR A 109 0.22 -10.19 -9.31
C THR A 109 0.51 -11.62 -8.88
N ASN A 110 1.67 -11.78 -8.25
CA ASN A 110 2.08 -13.01 -7.59
C ASN A 110 2.12 -12.77 -6.09
N PHE A 111 1.06 -13.19 -5.38
CA PHE A 111 0.96 -13.02 -3.94
C PHE A 111 2.04 -13.78 -3.16
N GLU A 112 2.42 -14.98 -3.62
CA GLU A 112 3.50 -15.74 -2.99
C GLU A 112 4.82 -14.95 -3.05
N ALA A 113 5.15 -14.40 -4.22
CA ALA A 113 6.32 -13.54 -4.38
C ALA A 113 6.25 -12.27 -3.51
N ALA A 114 5.06 -11.69 -3.30
CA ALA A 114 4.87 -10.55 -2.42
C ALA A 114 5.21 -10.89 -0.97
N TYR A 115 4.66 -11.98 -0.43
CA TYR A 115 4.98 -12.44 0.92
C TYR A 115 6.46 -12.82 1.07
N GLU A 116 7.04 -13.48 0.08
CA GLU A 116 8.48 -13.79 0.08
C GLU A 116 9.35 -12.53 0.08
N HIS A 117 8.93 -11.50 -0.65
CA HIS A 117 9.65 -10.23 -0.68
C HIS A 117 9.60 -9.53 0.69
N ILE A 118 8.42 -9.47 1.34
CA ILE A 118 8.27 -8.93 2.68
C ILE A 118 9.19 -9.68 3.65
N LEU A 119 9.15 -11.01 3.66
CA LEU A 119 9.97 -11.85 4.53
C LEU A 119 11.46 -11.62 4.31
N ARG A 120 11.90 -11.53 3.05
CA ARG A 120 13.30 -11.25 2.70
C ARG A 120 13.76 -9.89 3.21
N VAL A 121 12.92 -8.85 3.09
CA VAL A 121 13.24 -7.52 3.61
C VAL A 121 13.29 -7.54 5.13
N ALA A 122 12.31 -8.16 5.77
CA ALA A 122 12.24 -8.28 7.22
C ALA A 122 13.48 -8.99 7.80
N THR A 123 13.86 -10.12 7.24
CA THR A 123 15.04 -10.88 7.69
C THR A 123 16.35 -10.14 7.44
N LYS A 124 16.48 -9.50 6.27
CA LYS A 124 17.68 -8.70 5.92
C LYS A 124 17.92 -7.55 6.89
N HIS A 125 16.85 -6.92 7.35
CA HIS A 125 16.91 -5.75 8.25
C HIS A 125 16.71 -6.11 9.72
N ASN A 126 16.58 -7.42 10.07
CA ASN A 126 16.33 -7.91 11.41
C ASN A 126 15.11 -7.23 12.06
N VAL A 127 14.03 -7.11 11.31
CA VAL A 127 12.78 -6.50 11.78
C VAL A 127 12.21 -7.36 12.91
N VAL A 128 11.80 -6.75 14.00
CA VAL A 128 11.15 -7.45 15.11
C VAL A 128 9.70 -7.80 14.76
N SER A 129 9.18 -8.91 15.31
CA SER A 129 7.81 -9.39 14.98
C SER A 129 6.74 -8.32 15.18
N GLU A 130 6.86 -7.51 16.24
CA GLU A 130 5.91 -6.45 16.55
C GLU A 130 5.89 -5.30 15.51
N SER A 131 6.93 -5.20 14.69
CA SER A 131 7.05 -4.22 13.59
C SER A 131 6.67 -4.78 12.23
N MET A 132 6.33 -6.07 12.16
CA MET A 132 5.85 -6.68 10.92
C MET A 132 4.45 -6.16 10.55
N PRO A 133 4.13 -6.11 9.25
CA PRO A 133 2.76 -5.88 8.83
C PRO A 133 1.85 -7.01 9.35
N THR A 134 0.73 -6.64 9.96
CA THR A 134 -0.31 -7.58 10.39
C THR A 134 -1.31 -7.89 9.27
N MET A 135 -1.34 -7.01 8.24
CA MET A 135 -2.27 -7.12 7.12
C MET A 135 -1.62 -6.62 5.83
N LEU A 136 -1.74 -7.41 4.77
CA LEU A 136 -1.52 -6.97 3.39
C LEU A 136 -2.86 -6.59 2.78
N LEU A 137 -3.08 -5.29 2.52
CA LEU A 137 -4.33 -4.80 1.94
C LEU A 137 -4.15 -4.56 0.44
N VAL A 138 -4.85 -5.35 -0.37
CA VAL A 138 -4.83 -5.24 -1.82
C VAL A 138 -5.91 -4.26 -2.29
N LEU A 139 -5.49 -3.20 -2.98
CA LEU A 139 -6.34 -2.15 -3.53
C LEU A 139 -6.45 -2.38 -5.05
N SER A 140 -7.48 -3.10 -5.48
CA SER A 140 -7.70 -3.54 -6.86
C SER A 140 -9.19 -3.57 -7.19
N ASP A 141 -9.54 -3.52 -8.48
CA ASP A 141 -10.91 -3.77 -8.95
C ASP A 141 -11.28 -5.26 -9.01
N MET A 142 -10.38 -6.12 -8.50
CA MET A 142 -10.58 -7.57 -8.39
C MET A 142 -10.74 -8.31 -9.74
N GLN A 143 -10.31 -7.74 -10.84
CA GLN A 143 -10.26 -8.44 -12.12
C GLN A 143 -9.06 -9.38 -12.17
N PHE A 144 -9.06 -10.40 -11.32
CA PHE A 144 -8.05 -11.46 -11.37
C PHE A 144 -8.40 -12.44 -12.49
N ASP A 145 -7.43 -12.76 -13.35
CA ASP A 145 -7.59 -13.82 -14.33
C ASP A 145 -7.88 -15.15 -13.62
N GLU A 146 -9.02 -15.79 -13.96
CA GLU A 146 -9.41 -17.09 -13.40
C GLU A 146 -8.35 -18.18 -13.64
N SER A 147 -7.46 -17.99 -14.64
CA SER A 147 -6.32 -18.86 -14.94
C SER A 147 -5.22 -18.82 -13.88
N GLN A 148 -5.19 -17.80 -13.04
CA GLN A 148 -4.22 -17.63 -11.94
C GLN A 148 -4.81 -17.93 -10.56
N SER A 149 -5.96 -18.59 -10.49
CA SER A 149 -6.61 -19.02 -9.25
C SER A 149 -5.88 -20.16 -8.52
N GLY A 150 -4.57 -20.31 -8.71
CA GLY A 150 -3.72 -20.96 -7.73
C GLY A 150 -3.80 -20.12 -6.46
N MET A 151 -4.72 -20.46 -5.54
CA MET A 151 -4.62 -19.94 -4.18
C MET A 151 -3.17 -20.14 -3.75
N PRO A 152 -2.47 -19.09 -3.28
CA PRO A 152 -1.12 -19.27 -2.76
C PRO A 152 -1.18 -20.41 -1.75
N HIS A 153 -0.15 -21.24 -1.71
CA HIS A 153 0.00 -22.24 -0.68
C HIS A 153 0.29 -21.49 0.64
N PHE A 154 -0.72 -20.84 1.21
CA PHE A 154 -0.59 -20.04 2.44
C PHE A 154 0.05 -20.83 3.58
N GLU A 155 -0.19 -22.15 3.65
CA GLU A 155 0.48 -23.01 4.63
C GLU A 155 2.00 -23.01 4.44
N HIS A 156 2.48 -23.05 3.20
CA HIS A 156 3.92 -23.03 2.92
C HIS A 156 4.54 -21.66 3.26
N ILE A 157 3.83 -20.57 2.93
CA ILE A 157 4.25 -19.21 3.28
C ILE A 157 4.33 -19.09 4.80
N LYS A 158 3.27 -19.50 5.51
CA LYS A 158 3.21 -19.47 6.96
C LYS A 158 4.38 -20.22 7.60
N GLU A 159 4.66 -21.46 7.18
CA GLU A 159 5.80 -22.22 7.68
C GLU A 159 7.15 -21.49 7.49
N ARG A 160 7.31 -20.75 6.40
CA ARG A 160 8.54 -19.98 6.14
C ARG A 160 8.67 -18.79 7.09
N TYR A 161 7.55 -18.07 7.36
CA TYR A 161 7.52 -16.99 8.33
C TYR A 161 7.86 -17.50 9.74
N GLU A 162 7.21 -18.59 10.18
CA GLU A 162 7.45 -19.23 11.47
C GLU A 162 8.93 -19.67 11.64
N ARG A 163 9.55 -20.24 10.59
CA ARG A 163 10.99 -20.59 10.61
C ARG A 163 11.91 -19.39 10.76
N CYS A 164 11.47 -18.21 10.33
CA CYS A 164 12.21 -16.97 10.50
C CYS A 164 11.87 -16.24 11.81
N GLY A 165 10.97 -16.78 12.63
CA GLY A 165 10.55 -16.22 13.92
C GLY A 165 9.44 -15.18 13.80
N TYR A 166 8.67 -15.21 12.72
CA TYR A 166 7.48 -14.38 12.50
C TYR A 166 6.21 -15.24 12.54
N ASP A 167 5.13 -14.67 13.09
CA ASP A 167 3.81 -15.33 13.19
C ASP A 167 2.91 -14.99 12.00
#